data_e39753b742a1172bc2b48d53314ce7b6
#
_entry.id   e39753b742a1172bc2b48d53314ce7b6
#
_cell.length_a   1.000
_cell.length_b   1.000
_cell.length_c   1.000
_cell.angle_alpha   90.00
_cell.angle_beta   90.00
_cell.angle_gamma   90.00
#
_symmetry.space_group_name_H-M   'P 1'
#
loop_
_entity.id
_entity.type
_entity.pdbx_description
1 polymer ?
#
loop_
_entity_poly.entity_id
_entity_poly.type
_entity_poly.pdbx_seq_one_letter_code
_entity_poly.pdbx_strand_id
1 'polypeptide(L)'
;MSRSVNPARGEASVAGIMLRPSFAALVAAEEELGPLFALVERAAAGQLKLSEMVALFWHCRFDVGADVSRDAFSDSVTASGLVAATPALKTLLGQILGGR
;
A
#
# COMPACT_ATOMS: atom_id res chain seq x y z
N MET A 1 18.52 -2.26 14.82
CA MET A 1 17.54 -3.36 14.84
C MET A 1 16.45 -3.11 13.83
N SER A 2 16.17 -4.06 13.01
CA SER A 2 15.15 -3.91 11.99
C SER A 2 13.77 -4.20 12.56
N ARG A 3 12.77 -3.56 11.98
CA ARG A 3 11.40 -3.83 12.32
C ARG A 3 10.85 -4.96 11.50
N SER A 4 9.92 -5.68 12.07
CA SER A 4 9.17 -6.71 11.34
C SER A 4 7.79 -6.20 11.04
N VAL A 5 7.25 -6.56 9.90
CA VAL A 5 5.85 -6.31 9.61
C VAL A 5 4.99 -7.34 10.34
N ASN A 6 3.77 -6.96 10.63
CA ASN A 6 2.81 -7.85 11.29
C ASN A 6 1.59 -8.04 10.39
N PRO A 7 1.53 -9.12 9.62
CA PRO A 7 0.39 -9.36 8.72
C PRO A 7 -0.95 -9.43 9.45
N ALA A 8 -0.96 -9.82 10.73
CA ALA A 8 -2.19 -9.87 11.51
C ALA A 8 -2.79 -8.48 11.71
N ARG A 9 -1.99 -7.42 11.58
CA ARG A 9 -2.45 -6.04 11.61
C ARG A 9 -2.59 -5.45 10.22
N GLY A 10 -2.46 -6.26 9.17
CA GLY A 10 -2.45 -5.79 7.80
C GLY A 10 -1.16 -5.11 7.40
N GLU A 11 -0.11 -5.20 8.21
CA GLU A 11 1.17 -4.59 7.88
C GLU A 11 1.88 -5.39 6.80
N ALA A 12 2.59 -4.68 5.94
CA ALA A 12 3.33 -5.29 4.84
C ALA A 12 4.56 -4.44 4.56
N SER A 13 5.34 -4.85 3.58
CA SER A 13 6.45 -4.02 3.12
C SER A 13 6.58 -4.10 1.61
N VAL A 14 7.04 -3.01 1.01
CA VAL A 14 7.34 -2.95 -0.41
C VAL A 14 8.56 -2.07 -0.60
N ALA A 15 9.51 -2.51 -1.43
CA ALA A 15 10.75 -1.76 -1.69
C ALA A 15 11.47 -1.34 -0.42
N GLY A 16 11.41 -2.18 0.62
CA GLY A 16 12.06 -1.90 1.91
C GLY A 16 11.30 -0.93 2.80
N ILE A 17 10.12 -0.50 2.39
CA ILE A 17 9.32 0.46 3.14
C ILE A 17 8.15 -0.26 3.79
N MET A 18 7.93 0.01 5.07
CA MET A 18 6.87 -0.63 5.83
C MET A 18 5.54 0.08 5.60
N LEU A 19 4.47 -0.71 5.49
CA LEU A 19 3.13 -0.22 5.19
C LEU A 19 2.17 -0.66 6.28
N ARG A 20 1.27 0.25 6.65
CA ARG A 20 0.20 -0.05 7.62
C ARG A 20 -1.09 0.65 7.17
N PRO A 21 -2.18 -0.09 6.99
CA PRO A 21 -3.46 0.50 6.56
C PRO A 21 -4.23 1.04 7.76
N SER A 22 -3.71 2.11 8.37
CA SER A 22 -4.39 2.79 9.46
C SER A 22 -5.61 3.54 8.92
N PHE A 23 -6.55 3.89 9.82
CA PHE A 23 -7.73 4.67 9.41
C PHE A 23 -7.33 5.96 8.71
N ALA A 24 -6.37 6.69 9.28
CA ALA A 24 -5.92 7.95 8.69
C ALA A 24 -5.32 7.74 7.30
N ALA A 25 -4.53 6.66 7.14
CA ALA A 25 -3.93 6.34 5.85
C ALA A 25 -5.00 6.02 4.81
N LEU A 26 -6.01 5.24 5.21
CA LEU A 26 -7.07 4.84 4.28
C LEU A 26 -7.96 6.01 3.90
N VAL A 27 -8.25 6.93 4.82
CA VAL A 27 -9.00 8.14 4.51
C VAL A 27 -8.22 9.01 3.51
N ALA A 28 -6.92 9.18 3.74
CA ALA A 28 -6.08 9.94 2.82
C ALA A 28 -6.05 9.30 1.44
N ALA A 29 -5.99 7.97 1.39
CA ALA A 29 -6.01 7.26 0.12
C ALA A 29 -7.34 7.46 -0.61
N GLU A 30 -8.46 7.43 0.12
CA GLU A 30 -9.76 7.66 -0.49
C GLU A 30 -9.90 9.05 -1.07
N GLU A 31 -9.30 10.04 -0.41
CA GLU A 31 -9.37 11.40 -0.92
C GLU A 31 -8.69 11.55 -2.28
N GLU A 32 -7.67 10.75 -2.52
CA GLU A 32 -6.97 10.77 -3.81
C GLU A 32 -7.59 9.81 -4.82
N LEU A 33 -7.98 8.61 -4.37
CA LEU A 33 -8.29 7.48 -5.27
C LEU A 33 -9.77 7.22 -5.42
N GLY A 34 -10.61 7.87 -4.62
CA GLY A 34 -12.03 7.57 -4.59
C GLY A 34 -12.34 6.42 -3.63
N PRO A 35 -13.56 5.92 -3.63
CA PRO A 35 -14.00 4.92 -2.66
C PRO A 35 -13.13 3.67 -2.66
N LEU A 36 -12.69 3.25 -1.47
CA LEU A 36 -11.84 2.07 -1.37
C LEU A 36 -12.55 0.80 -1.81
N PHE A 37 -13.86 0.69 -1.60
CA PHE A 37 -14.59 -0.48 -2.08
C PHE A 37 -14.50 -0.60 -3.59
N ALA A 38 -14.60 0.50 -4.32
CA ALA A 38 -14.44 0.49 -5.77
C ALA A 38 -13.02 0.11 -6.16
N LEU A 39 -12.04 0.61 -5.41
CA LEU A 39 -10.64 0.27 -5.65
C LEU A 39 -10.41 -1.25 -5.49
N VAL A 40 -10.96 -1.83 -4.43
CA VAL A 40 -10.84 -3.26 -4.18
C VAL A 40 -11.50 -4.07 -5.30
N GLU A 41 -12.66 -3.64 -5.76
CA GLU A 41 -13.34 -4.32 -6.87
C GLU A 41 -12.50 -4.30 -8.14
N ARG A 42 -11.90 -3.15 -8.45
CA ARG A 42 -11.03 -3.06 -9.63
C ARG A 42 -9.80 -3.94 -9.48
N ALA A 43 -9.23 -4.01 -8.28
CA ALA A 43 -8.10 -4.87 -8.03
C ALA A 43 -8.45 -6.33 -8.22
N ALA A 44 -9.61 -6.75 -7.74
CA ALA A 44 -10.08 -8.13 -7.90
C ALA A 44 -10.33 -8.47 -9.36
N ALA A 45 -10.74 -7.49 -10.16
CA ALA A 45 -10.97 -7.67 -11.60
C ALA A 45 -9.70 -7.54 -12.43
N GLY A 46 -8.56 -7.31 -11.80
CA GLY A 46 -7.30 -7.12 -12.52
C GLY A 46 -7.21 -5.76 -13.22
N GLN A 47 -7.99 -4.79 -12.78
CA GLN A 47 -8.08 -3.48 -13.43
C GLN A 47 -7.53 -2.35 -12.58
N LEU A 48 -6.75 -2.67 -11.56
CA LEU A 48 -6.11 -1.65 -10.74
C LEU A 48 -4.91 -1.09 -11.49
N LYS A 49 -4.86 0.23 -11.61
CA LYS A 49 -3.75 0.88 -12.28
C LYS A 49 -2.51 0.91 -11.39
N LEU A 50 -1.34 0.88 -12.02
CA LEU A 50 -0.07 1.00 -11.28
C LEU A 50 -0.05 2.26 -10.42
N SER A 51 -0.49 3.39 -10.96
CA SER A 51 -0.52 4.64 -10.22
C SER A 51 -1.42 4.55 -8.99
N GLU A 52 -2.52 3.81 -9.08
CA GLU A 52 -3.43 3.61 -7.96
C GLU A 52 -2.79 2.74 -6.88
N MET A 53 -2.13 1.68 -7.28
CA MET A 53 -1.44 0.79 -6.33
C MET A 53 -0.34 1.55 -5.58
N VAL A 54 0.48 2.30 -6.31
CA VAL A 54 1.57 3.07 -5.72
C VAL A 54 1.02 4.15 -4.79
N ALA A 55 -0.07 4.82 -5.18
CA ALA A 55 -0.69 5.83 -4.34
C ALA A 55 -1.21 5.24 -3.02
N LEU A 56 -1.82 4.06 -3.09
CA LEU A 56 -2.27 3.38 -1.87
C LEU A 56 -1.09 3.07 -0.96
N PHE A 57 -0.02 2.52 -1.50
CA PHE A 57 1.19 2.25 -0.73
C PHE A 57 1.75 3.54 -0.13
N TRP A 58 1.78 4.62 -0.90
CA TRP A 58 2.30 5.89 -0.44
C TRP A 58 1.57 6.37 0.81
N HIS A 59 0.25 6.30 0.81
CA HIS A 59 -0.54 6.73 1.96
C HIS A 59 -0.40 5.80 3.16
N CYS A 60 -0.08 4.53 2.93
CA CYS A 60 0.05 3.54 4.00
C CYS A 60 1.44 3.46 4.61
N ARG A 61 2.40 4.24 4.12
CA ARG A 61 3.76 4.21 4.70
C ARG A 61 3.73 4.55 6.18
N PHE A 62 4.54 3.87 6.94
CA PHE A 62 4.74 4.23 8.33
C PHE A 62 6.18 3.93 8.74
N ASP A 63 6.65 4.63 9.79
CA ASP A 63 7.97 4.40 10.37
C ASP A 63 9.08 4.53 9.31
N VAL A 64 8.95 5.51 8.43
CA VAL A 64 9.94 5.76 7.38
C VAL A 64 10.77 6.97 7.73
N GLY A 65 11.99 6.99 7.21
CA GLY A 65 12.80 8.20 7.26
C GLY A 65 12.10 9.34 6.54
N ALA A 66 12.34 10.55 6.99
CA ALA A 66 11.51 11.68 6.61
C ALA A 66 11.63 12.11 5.16
N ASP A 67 12.63 11.65 4.43
CA ASP A 67 13.05 12.36 3.22
C ASP A 67 12.80 11.64 1.91
N VAL A 68 11.92 10.65 1.92
CA VAL A 68 11.60 9.96 0.68
C VAL A 68 10.49 10.72 -0.04
N SER A 69 10.78 11.25 -1.22
CA SER A 69 9.77 11.92 -2.03
C SER A 69 8.83 10.88 -2.65
N ARG A 70 7.64 11.34 -3.02
CA ARG A 70 6.68 10.46 -3.67
C ARG A 70 7.23 9.90 -4.98
N ASP A 71 7.96 10.72 -5.74
CA ASP A 71 8.56 10.25 -6.99
C ASP A 71 9.61 9.18 -6.76
N ALA A 72 10.48 9.39 -5.76
CA ALA A 72 11.49 8.39 -5.43
C ALA A 72 10.85 7.09 -4.95
N PHE A 73 9.79 7.19 -4.14
CA PHE A 73 9.05 6.03 -3.68
C PHE A 73 8.43 5.27 -4.86
N SER A 74 7.80 6.00 -5.78
CA SER A 74 7.16 5.41 -6.96
C SER A 74 8.20 4.68 -7.81
N ASP A 75 9.36 5.30 -8.01
CA ASP A 75 10.44 4.67 -8.77
C ASP A 75 10.95 3.41 -8.08
N SER A 76 11.05 3.42 -6.76
CA SER A 76 11.51 2.26 -5.99
C SER A 76 10.53 1.09 -6.10
N VAL A 77 9.23 1.37 -6.02
CA VAL A 77 8.21 0.32 -6.16
C VAL A 77 8.27 -0.26 -7.57
N THR A 78 8.36 0.60 -8.57
CA THR A 78 8.44 0.17 -9.97
C THR A 78 9.69 -0.67 -10.22
N ALA A 79 10.82 -0.26 -9.66
CA ALA A 79 12.07 -0.98 -9.81
C ALA A 79 12.04 -2.35 -9.15
N SER A 80 11.26 -2.50 -8.07
CA SER A 80 11.08 -3.81 -7.41
C SER A 80 10.26 -4.78 -8.24
N GLY A 81 9.46 -4.27 -9.16
CA GLY A 81 8.61 -5.08 -10.01
C GLY A 81 7.22 -5.30 -9.42
N LEU A 82 6.24 -5.45 -10.30
CA LEU A 82 4.85 -5.61 -9.87
C LEU A 82 4.62 -6.93 -9.14
N VAL A 83 5.33 -7.98 -9.55
CA VAL A 83 5.22 -9.28 -8.91
C VAL A 83 5.68 -9.19 -7.45
N ALA A 84 6.76 -8.47 -7.19
CA ALA A 84 7.26 -8.29 -5.83
C ALA A 84 6.31 -7.47 -4.97
N ALA A 85 5.58 -6.54 -5.57
CA ALA A 85 4.63 -5.69 -4.85
C ALA A 85 3.29 -6.37 -4.56
N THR A 86 2.98 -7.43 -5.30
CA THR A 86 1.68 -8.10 -5.18
C THR A 86 1.36 -8.63 -3.78
N PRO A 87 2.29 -9.28 -3.06
CA PRO A 87 1.98 -9.75 -1.71
C PRO A 87 1.61 -8.61 -0.76
N ALA A 88 2.31 -7.47 -0.86
CA ALA A 88 1.99 -6.31 -0.03
C ALA A 88 0.59 -5.79 -0.35
N LEU A 89 0.25 -5.70 -1.63
CA LEU A 89 -1.07 -5.26 -2.05
C LEU A 89 -2.15 -6.18 -1.51
N LYS A 90 -1.96 -7.50 -1.63
CA LYS A 90 -2.93 -8.47 -1.11
C LYS A 90 -3.14 -8.33 0.39
N THR A 91 -2.05 -8.12 1.13
CA THR A 91 -2.14 -7.95 2.58
C THR A 91 -2.95 -6.71 2.94
N LEU A 92 -2.69 -5.58 2.27
CA LEU A 92 -3.42 -4.34 2.52
C LEU A 92 -4.89 -4.49 2.16
N LEU A 93 -5.20 -5.05 1.00
CA LEU A 93 -6.58 -5.22 0.57
C LEU A 93 -7.34 -6.18 1.49
N GLY A 94 -6.68 -7.24 1.94
CA GLY A 94 -7.28 -8.16 2.89
C GLY A 94 -7.63 -7.48 4.20
N GLN A 95 -6.76 -6.61 4.68
CA GLN A 95 -7.02 -5.85 5.89
C GLN A 95 -8.17 -4.85 5.70
N ILE A 96 -8.22 -4.20 4.56
CA ILE A 96 -9.30 -3.26 4.25
C ILE A 96 -10.65 -3.96 4.26
N LEU A 97 -10.73 -5.15 3.67
CA LEU A 97 -11.97 -5.89 3.57
C LEU A 97 -12.34 -6.62 4.85
N GLY A 98 -11.37 -7.32 5.43
CA GLY A 98 -11.64 -8.22 6.54
C GLY A 98 -11.50 -7.60 7.91
N GLY A 99 -10.73 -6.54 8.01
CA GLY A 99 -10.38 -5.97 9.29
C GLY A 99 -9.60 -6.98 10.11
N ARG A 100 -9.83 -6.96 11.41
CA ARG A 100 -9.13 -7.88 12.30
C ARG A 100 -10.06 -8.73 13.08
#